data_85cfeb365603124b0248b6ef2b43b442
#
_entry.id   85cfeb365603124b0248b6ef2b43b442
#
_cell.length_a   1.000
_cell.length_b   1.000
_cell.length_c   1.000
_cell.angle_alpha   90.00
_cell.angle_beta   90.00
_cell.angle_gamma   90.00
#
_symmetry.space_group_name_H-M   'P 1'
#
loop_
_entity.id
_entity.type
_entity.pdbx_description
1 polymer ?
#
loop_
_entity_poly.entity_id
_entity_poly.type
_entity_poly.pdbx_seq_one_letter_code
_entity_poly.pdbx_strand_id
1 'polypeptide(L)'
;MCLGIPAQIVELVDPRAGIAKAEISGVRRDISVALCPEAKVGDWVLVHVGFALATMDEEQARETLALLEQMGEAYEQELGEIRASARI
;
A
#
# COMPACT_ATOMS: atom_id res chain seq x y z
N MET A 1 4.30 15.62 5.97
CA MET A 1 2.97 15.31 5.40
C MET A 1 2.98 13.86 4.92
N CYS A 2 2.06 13.06 5.43
CA CYS A 2 1.97 11.66 5.02
C CYS A 2 1.29 11.56 3.67
N LEU A 3 1.96 10.91 2.73
CA LEU A 3 1.43 10.64 1.41
C LEU A 3 1.05 9.16 1.33
N GLY A 4 -0.01 8.86 0.63
CA GLY A 4 -0.35 7.47 0.34
C GLY A 4 0.71 6.86 -0.57
N ILE A 5 0.96 5.58 -0.38
CA ILE A 5 1.91 4.83 -1.22
C ILE A 5 1.14 3.75 -1.96
N PRO A 6 1.29 3.64 -3.29
CA PRO A 6 0.70 2.54 -4.04
C PRO A 6 1.26 1.20 -3.59
N ALA A 7 0.36 0.25 -3.39
CA ALA A 7 0.72 -1.11 -3.02
C ALA A 7 -0.11 -2.09 -3.83
N GLN A 8 0.45 -3.24 -4.12
CA GLN A 8 -0.25 -4.28 -4.83
C GLN A 8 -0.69 -5.37 -3.87
N ILE A 9 -1.97 -5.73 -3.90
CA ILE A 9 -2.48 -6.80 -3.07
C ILE A 9 -1.97 -8.13 -3.60
N VAL A 10 -1.29 -8.89 -2.74
CA VAL A 10 -0.73 -10.18 -3.10
C VAL A 10 -1.49 -11.36 -2.48
N GLU A 11 -2.25 -11.10 -1.42
CA GLU A 11 -3.02 -12.14 -0.74
C GLU A 11 -4.19 -11.53 0.04
N LEU A 12 -5.32 -12.19 0.06
CA LEU A 12 -6.44 -11.83 0.93
C LEU A 12 -6.32 -12.69 2.19
N VAL A 13 -5.89 -12.09 3.29
CA VAL A 13 -5.60 -12.81 4.53
C VAL A 13 -6.88 -13.17 5.26
N ASP A 14 -7.74 -12.18 5.47
CA ASP A 14 -9.03 -12.38 6.12
C ASP A 14 -10.08 -11.47 5.45
N PRO A 15 -10.79 -12.00 4.45
CA PRO A 15 -11.80 -11.20 3.74
C PRO A 15 -12.92 -10.69 4.63
N ARG A 16 -13.25 -11.41 5.71
CA ARG A 16 -14.31 -10.98 6.63
C ARG A 16 -13.88 -9.80 7.49
N ALA A 17 -12.64 -9.82 7.92
CA ALA A 17 -12.08 -8.74 8.72
C ALA A 17 -11.59 -7.57 7.86
N GLY A 18 -11.56 -7.73 6.54
CA GLY A 18 -11.05 -6.72 5.64
C GLY A 18 -9.53 -6.58 5.73
N ILE A 19 -8.83 -7.69 5.87
CA ILE A 19 -7.36 -7.72 5.96
C ILE A 19 -6.78 -8.38 4.71
N ALA A 20 -5.83 -7.70 4.09
CA ALA A 20 -5.12 -8.22 2.94
C ALA A 20 -3.62 -7.99 3.13
N LYS A 21 -2.83 -8.79 2.45
CA LYS A 21 -1.38 -8.59 2.40
C LYS A 21 -1.03 -7.84 1.13
N ALA A 22 -0.28 -6.76 1.28
CA ALA A 22 0.13 -5.94 0.15
C ALA A 22 1.65 -5.84 0.09
N GLU A 23 2.17 -5.68 -1.11
CA GLU A 23 3.59 -5.48 -1.35
C GLU A 23 3.84 -4.02 -1.69
N ILE A 24 4.77 -3.41 -0.94
CA ILE A 24 5.16 -2.02 -1.10
C ILE A 24 6.69 -2.00 -1.22
N SER A 25 7.19 -1.73 -2.42
CA SER A 25 8.63 -1.65 -2.68
C SER A 25 9.41 -2.84 -2.11
N GLY A 26 8.90 -4.05 -2.34
CA GLY A 26 9.54 -5.29 -1.89
C GLY A 26 9.23 -5.67 -0.45
N VAL A 27 8.47 -4.87 0.29
CA VAL A 27 8.06 -5.16 1.66
C VAL A 27 6.61 -5.60 1.65
N ARG A 28 6.34 -6.77 2.23
CA ARG A 28 4.97 -7.28 2.36
C ARG A 28 4.44 -6.98 3.75
N ARG A 29 3.21 -6.53 3.80
CA ARG A 29 2.58 -6.15 5.05
C ARG A 29 1.07 -6.35 4.99
N ASP A 30 0.49 -6.69 6.13
CA ASP A 30 -0.96 -6.75 6.26
C ASP A 30 -1.52 -5.33 6.34
N ILE A 31 -2.57 -5.09 5.57
CA ILE A 31 -3.25 -3.78 5.53
C ILE A 31 -4.75 -4.00 5.67
N SER A 32 -5.45 -2.96 6.12
CA SER A 32 -6.90 -2.99 6.15
C SER A 32 -7.44 -2.57 4.77
N VAL A 33 -8.33 -3.38 4.21
CA VAL A 33 -9.06 -3.06 2.97
C VAL A 33 -10.54 -2.84 3.26
N ALA A 34 -10.87 -2.51 4.50
CA ALA A 34 -12.26 -2.28 4.89
C ALA A 34 -12.92 -1.14 4.10
N LEU A 35 -12.12 -0.14 3.69
CA LEU A 35 -12.60 0.98 2.88
C LEU A 35 -12.66 0.65 1.39
N CYS A 36 -12.08 -0.47 0.98
CA CYS A 36 -12.05 -0.93 -0.42
C CYS A 36 -12.49 -2.40 -0.47
N PRO A 37 -13.74 -2.72 -0.12
CA PRO A 37 -14.18 -4.11 -0.03
C PRO A 37 -14.16 -4.86 -1.36
N GLU A 38 -14.14 -4.14 -2.47
CA GLU A 38 -14.05 -4.73 -3.81
C GLU A 38 -12.63 -5.08 -4.23
N ALA A 39 -11.63 -4.69 -3.43
CA ALA A 39 -10.22 -4.95 -3.78
C ALA A 39 -9.91 -6.44 -3.71
N LYS A 40 -9.12 -6.92 -4.65
CA LYS A 40 -8.76 -8.33 -4.79
C LYS A 40 -7.28 -8.48 -5.16
N VAL A 41 -6.80 -9.71 -5.11
CA VAL A 41 -5.40 -10.03 -5.46
C VAL A 41 -5.08 -9.50 -6.86
N GLY A 42 -3.96 -8.80 -6.95
CA GLY A 42 -3.50 -8.16 -8.18
C GLY A 42 -3.91 -6.71 -8.30
N ASP A 43 -4.88 -6.25 -7.50
CA ASP A 43 -5.30 -4.85 -7.53
C ASP A 43 -4.27 -3.96 -6.86
N TRP A 44 -4.17 -2.74 -7.38
CA TRP A 44 -3.37 -1.70 -6.76
C TRP A 44 -4.25 -0.84 -5.86
N VAL A 45 -3.73 -0.50 -4.69
CA VAL A 45 -4.44 0.35 -3.74
C VAL A 45 -3.50 1.42 -3.20
N LEU A 46 -4.08 2.56 -2.83
CA LEU A 46 -3.33 3.63 -2.18
C LEU A 46 -3.38 3.39 -0.68
N VAL A 47 -2.22 3.13 -0.08
CA VAL A 47 -2.10 2.80 1.34
C VAL A 47 -1.60 4.00 2.13
N HIS A 48 -2.27 4.33 3.22
CA HIS A 48 -1.87 5.37 4.14
C HIS A 48 -2.05 4.85 5.57
N VAL A 49 -0.96 4.79 6.32
CA VAL A 49 -0.94 4.35 7.72
C VAL A 49 -1.62 2.97 7.91
N GLY A 50 -1.34 2.05 7.00
CA GLY A 50 -1.87 0.68 7.08
C GLY A 50 -3.28 0.49 6.57
N PHE A 51 -3.91 1.54 6.01
CA PHE A 51 -5.25 1.47 5.45
C PHE A 51 -5.22 1.71 3.95
N ALA A 52 -5.91 0.84 3.20
CA ALA A 52 -6.13 1.09 1.79
C ALA A 52 -7.28 2.11 1.68
N LEU A 53 -6.98 3.27 1.12
CA LEU A 53 -7.95 4.36 1.00
C LEU A 53 -8.77 4.28 -0.27
N ALA A 54 -8.16 3.81 -1.36
CA ALA A 54 -8.82 3.74 -2.66
C ALA A 54 -8.09 2.72 -3.53
N THR A 55 -8.83 2.15 -4.48
CA THR A 55 -8.23 1.34 -5.53
C THR A 55 -7.69 2.28 -6.61
N MET A 56 -6.65 1.84 -7.30
CA MET A 56 -6.08 2.59 -8.41
C MET A 56 -5.65 1.61 -9.50
N ASP A 57 -5.55 2.08 -10.74
CA ASP A 57 -5.06 1.22 -11.81
C ASP A 57 -3.53 1.19 -11.82
N GLU A 58 -2.97 0.23 -12.55
CA GLU A 58 -1.52 0.03 -12.60
C GLU A 58 -0.79 1.26 -13.14
N GLU A 59 -1.35 1.93 -14.12
CA GLU A 59 -0.74 3.13 -14.69
C GLU A 59 -0.65 4.26 -13.66
N GLN A 60 -1.74 4.49 -12.93
CA GLN A 60 -1.76 5.48 -11.85
C GLN A 60 -0.77 5.12 -10.76
N ALA A 61 -0.67 3.83 -10.42
CA ALA A 61 0.27 3.36 -9.41
C ALA A 61 1.71 3.65 -9.83
N ARG A 62 2.06 3.37 -11.08
CA ARG A 62 3.39 3.62 -11.60
C ARG A 62 3.73 5.10 -11.63
N GLU A 63 2.80 5.93 -12.07
CA GLU A 63 3.00 7.38 -12.09
C GLU A 63 3.20 7.93 -10.67
N THR A 64 2.41 7.45 -9.72
CA THR A 64 2.52 7.88 -8.34
C THR A 64 3.85 7.45 -7.73
N LEU A 65 4.28 6.21 -7.99
CA LEU A 65 5.58 5.73 -7.51
C LEU A 65 6.73 6.54 -8.08
N ALA A 66 6.68 6.86 -9.37
CA ALA A 66 7.71 7.67 -10.01
C ALA A 66 7.77 9.06 -9.38
N LEU A 67 6.62 9.64 -9.07
CA LEU A 67 6.55 10.95 -8.44
C LEU A 67 7.11 10.89 -7.01
N LEU A 68 6.80 9.84 -6.26
CA LEU A 68 7.31 9.65 -4.91
C LEU A 68 8.83 9.49 -4.89
N GLU A 69 9.38 8.78 -5.87
CA GLU A 69 10.83 8.67 -6.00
C GLU A 69 11.50 10.03 -6.21
N GLN A 70 10.85 10.91 -6.97
CA GLN A 70 11.34 12.26 -7.18
C GLN A 70 11.27 13.12 -5.92
N MET A 71 10.39 12.79 -5.01
CA MET A 71 10.26 13.49 -3.73
C MET A 71 11.33 13.07 -2.73
N GLY A 72 12.03 11.97 -2.99
CA GLY A 72 13.21 11.56 -2.24
C GLY A 72 12.95 11.28 -0.77
N GLU A 73 13.33 12.19 0.09
CA GLU A 73 13.32 12.00 1.54
C GLU A 73 11.94 11.64 2.10
N ALA A 74 10.88 12.26 1.61
CA ALA A 74 9.53 11.95 2.09
C ALA A 74 9.15 10.51 1.80
N TYR A 75 9.51 10.02 0.62
CA TYR A 75 9.26 8.64 0.22
C TYR A 75 10.05 7.67 1.09
N GLU A 76 11.31 7.96 1.34
CA GLU A 76 12.17 7.11 2.18
C GLU A 76 11.66 7.03 3.61
N GLN A 77 11.16 8.12 4.16
CA GLN A 77 10.56 8.11 5.49
C GLN A 77 9.33 7.21 5.56
N GLU A 78 8.48 7.27 4.56
CA GLU A 78 7.30 6.40 4.50
C GLU A 78 7.71 4.92 4.42
N LEU A 79 8.69 4.61 3.60
CA LEU A 79 9.21 3.24 3.50
C LEU A 79 9.83 2.79 4.81
N GLY A 80 10.52 3.69 5.50
CA GLY A 80 11.12 3.38 6.80
C GLY A 80 10.07 2.99 7.83
N GLU A 81 8.96 3.72 7.89
CA GLU A 81 7.86 3.41 8.79
C GLU A 81 7.21 2.07 8.45
N ILE A 82 7.02 1.79 7.17
CA ILE A 82 6.43 0.53 6.72
C ILE A 82 7.34 -0.64 7.09
N ARG A 83 8.64 -0.51 6.86
CA ARG A 83 9.62 -1.55 7.22
C ARG A 83 9.67 -1.79 8.72
N ALA A 84 9.64 -0.73 9.50
CA ALA A 84 9.62 -0.84 10.96
C ALA A 84 8.38 -1.58 11.45
N SER A 85 7.21 -1.28 10.86
CA SER A 85 5.96 -1.97 11.18
C SER A 85 6.00 -3.43 10.79
N ALA A 86 6.63 -3.77 9.67
CA ALA A 86 6.67 -5.14 9.15
C ALA A 86 7.55 -6.07 9.99
N ARG A 87 8.35 -5.53 10.88
CA ARG A 87 9.27 -6.32 11.73
C ARG A 87 8.62 -6.90 12.98
N ILE A 88 7.41 -6.50 13.27
CA ILE A 88 6.73 -6.92 14.50
C ILE A 88 6.19 -8.35 14.38
#